data_866b1e0d66fd020b4e065ba696f18dfe
#
_entry.id   866b1e0d66fd020b4e065ba696f18dfe
#
_cell.length_a   1.000
_cell.length_b   1.000
_cell.length_c   1.000
_cell.angle_alpha   90.00
_cell.angle_beta   90.00
_cell.angle_gamma   90.00
#
_symmetry.space_group_name_H-M   'P 1'
#
loop_
_entity.id
_entity.type
_entity.pdbx_description
1 polymer ?
#
loop_
_entity_poly.entity_id
_entity_poly.type
_entity_poly.pdbx_seq_one_letter_code
_entity_poly.pdbx_strand_id
1 'polypeptide(L)'
;PAAAASDAYTRQESGHEVIKLNIGNPAPFGFDAPADILHEVESNIKNSQGYSESKGLLSAREAVCEHYRLLKVPTLNPDDVYIGNGVSELVVMALQALINNGDEVLIPAPDFPLWTAATSLCGGSPKHYLCDESTGWEPDLDDIRSKISRRTKAIVIINPNNPTGSVYSKKTLESLIELARNHNLVVFSDEIYDKILFDESHFQPTATLAEDILIVTFSGLSKSYQVAGFRTGWLVISGQKKMAEDYIEGLELLSSMRLCSNVPTQHAIATALQGNQEYLSLTKPGGRLLEQRNLAYQMINQIEGVSCEKPMCGFYLFPKLDPA
;
A
#
# COMPACT_ATOMS: atom_id res chain seq x y z
N PRO A 1 2.42 20.17 6.14
CA PRO A 1 3.43 19.30 5.48
C PRO A 1 4.34 20.08 4.53
N ALA A 2 3.80 20.93 3.63
CA ALA A 2 4.62 21.71 2.68
C ALA A 2 5.56 22.72 3.39
N ALA A 3 5.08 23.38 4.43
CA ALA A 3 5.88 24.31 5.22
C ALA A 3 7.05 23.60 5.94
N ALA A 4 6.81 22.44 6.51
CA ALA A 4 7.86 21.65 7.17
C ALA A 4 8.91 21.13 6.19
N ALA A 5 8.52 20.75 4.98
CA ALA A 5 9.45 20.37 3.92
C ALA A 5 10.30 21.58 3.48
N SER A 6 9.68 22.74 3.30
CA SER A 6 10.38 23.99 2.95
C SER A 6 11.38 24.38 4.04
N ASP A 7 11.00 24.30 5.32
CA ASP A 7 11.92 24.60 6.45
C ASP A 7 13.11 23.63 6.50
N ALA A 8 12.89 22.34 6.25
CA ALA A 8 13.96 21.35 6.17
C ALA A 8 14.95 21.64 5.04
N TYR A 9 14.49 22.05 3.86
CA TYR A 9 15.36 22.47 2.75
C TYR A 9 16.17 23.72 3.11
N THR A 10 15.52 24.74 3.65
CA THR A 10 16.19 25.99 4.05
C THR A 10 17.27 25.74 5.11
N ARG A 11 17.04 24.86 6.09
CA ARG A 11 18.03 24.46 7.08
C ARG A 11 19.20 23.70 6.46
N GLN A 12 18.93 22.81 5.52
CA GLN A 12 19.96 22.05 4.82
C GLN A 12 20.84 22.97 3.96
N GLU A 13 20.26 23.95 3.26
CA GLU A 13 20.98 24.99 2.52
C GLU A 13 21.84 25.88 3.45
N SER A 14 21.41 26.06 4.69
CA SER A 14 22.17 26.79 5.73
C SER A 14 23.27 25.94 6.39
N GLY A 15 23.56 24.75 5.89
CA GLY A 15 24.60 23.86 6.38
C GLY A 15 24.24 23.01 7.60
N HIS A 16 22.96 22.97 7.99
CA HIS A 16 22.51 22.07 9.06
C HIS A 16 22.29 20.65 8.51
N GLU A 17 22.74 19.66 9.26
CA GLU A 17 22.40 18.27 8.98
C GLU A 17 20.93 18.01 9.32
N VAL A 18 20.15 17.58 8.32
CA VAL A 18 18.72 17.25 8.48
C VAL A 18 18.52 15.76 8.24
N ILE A 19 18.16 15.03 9.28
CA ILE A 19 17.82 13.61 9.21
C ILE A 19 16.35 13.48 8.81
N LYS A 20 16.11 12.89 7.63
CA LYS A 20 14.74 12.68 7.09
C LYS A 20 14.19 11.35 7.60
N LEU A 21 13.22 11.39 8.51
CA LEU A 21 12.59 10.21 9.13
C LEU A 21 11.20 9.88 8.59
N ASN A 22 10.71 10.63 7.60
CA ASN A 22 9.32 10.59 7.14
C ASN A 22 9.08 9.71 5.90
N ILE A 23 10.12 9.11 5.32
CA ILE A 23 10.03 8.32 4.08
C ILE A 23 10.63 6.95 4.29
N GLY A 24 9.84 5.90 4.07
CA GLY A 24 10.31 4.52 4.03
C GLY A 24 11.13 4.25 2.77
N ASN A 25 12.41 4.63 2.79
CA ASN A 25 13.36 4.43 1.71
C ASN A 25 14.62 3.74 2.26
N PRO A 26 14.68 2.40 2.26
CA PRO A 26 15.76 1.66 2.92
C PRO A 26 17.11 1.73 2.19
N ALA A 27 17.14 1.92 0.87
CA ALA A 27 18.36 1.88 0.07
C ALA A 27 19.48 2.83 0.55
N PRO A 28 19.22 4.12 0.89
CA PRO A 28 20.27 5.02 1.42
C PRO A 28 20.87 4.56 2.75
N PHE A 29 20.24 3.62 3.43
CA PHE A 29 20.67 3.08 4.72
C PHE A 29 21.34 1.72 4.61
N GLY A 30 21.78 1.32 3.40
CA GLY A 30 22.48 0.06 3.15
C GLY A 30 21.57 -1.17 3.21
N PHE A 31 20.38 -1.05 2.70
CA PHE A 31 19.51 -2.18 2.35
C PHE A 31 19.52 -2.33 0.84
N ASP A 32 20.30 -3.29 0.37
CA ASP A 32 20.48 -3.53 -1.05
C ASP A 32 19.30 -4.28 -1.65
N ALA A 33 19.01 -3.98 -2.92
CA ALA A 33 18.04 -4.74 -3.70
C ALA A 33 18.53 -6.19 -3.91
N PRO A 34 17.64 -7.18 -3.92
CA PRO A 34 17.99 -8.56 -4.24
C PRO A 34 18.70 -8.65 -5.60
N ALA A 35 19.83 -9.38 -5.66
CA ALA A 35 20.69 -9.45 -6.84
C ALA A 35 19.98 -10.06 -8.07
N ASP A 36 19.09 -11.02 -7.85
CA ASP A 36 18.27 -11.65 -8.89
C ASP A 36 17.29 -10.66 -9.54
N ILE A 37 16.69 -9.77 -8.75
CA ILE A 37 15.83 -8.68 -9.25
C ILE A 37 16.63 -7.71 -10.12
N LEU A 38 17.83 -7.30 -9.67
CA LEU A 38 18.70 -6.42 -10.45
C LEU A 38 19.12 -7.08 -11.76
N HIS A 39 19.56 -8.33 -11.70
CA HIS A 39 19.97 -9.10 -12.87
C HIS A 39 18.84 -9.23 -13.91
N GLU A 40 17.61 -9.46 -13.46
CA GLU A 40 16.46 -9.59 -14.35
C GLU A 40 16.17 -8.29 -15.12
N VAL A 41 16.25 -7.14 -14.44
CA VAL A 41 16.09 -5.83 -15.09
C VAL A 41 17.22 -5.59 -16.09
N GLU A 42 18.47 -5.80 -15.71
CA GLU A 42 19.63 -5.60 -16.59
C GLU A 42 19.57 -6.47 -17.85
N SER A 43 19.21 -7.74 -17.68
CA SER A 43 19.13 -8.71 -18.78
C SER A 43 18.03 -8.37 -19.79
N ASN A 44 16.98 -7.66 -19.37
CA ASN A 44 15.82 -7.33 -20.20
C ASN A 44 15.81 -5.87 -20.70
N ILE A 45 16.85 -5.08 -20.47
CA ILE A 45 16.91 -3.68 -20.96
C ILE A 45 16.70 -3.59 -22.47
N LYS A 46 17.29 -4.50 -23.26
CA LYS A 46 17.11 -4.51 -24.72
C LYS A 46 15.68 -4.83 -25.15
N ASN A 47 14.97 -5.65 -24.37
CA ASN A 47 13.59 -6.04 -24.64
C ASN A 47 12.58 -4.98 -24.20
N SER A 48 13.05 -3.94 -23.53
CA SER A 48 12.21 -2.91 -22.89
C SER A 48 12.14 -1.58 -23.64
N GLN A 49 12.62 -1.55 -24.92
CA GLN A 49 12.69 -0.30 -25.70
C GLN A 49 11.32 0.14 -26.23
N GLY A 50 10.41 -0.80 -26.46
CA GLY A 50 9.07 -0.52 -26.94
C GLY A 50 8.06 -0.38 -25.81
N TYR A 51 6.86 0.10 -26.14
CA TYR A 51 5.73 0.05 -25.21
C TYR A 51 5.29 -1.40 -24.97
N SER A 52 4.89 -1.69 -23.74
CA SER A 52 4.14 -2.91 -23.43
C SER A 52 2.63 -2.68 -23.63
N GLU A 53 1.83 -3.72 -23.40
CA GLU A 53 0.40 -3.56 -23.23
C GLU A 53 0.08 -2.55 -22.12
N SER A 54 -1.04 -1.86 -22.22
CA SER A 54 -1.44 -0.82 -21.25
C SER A 54 -1.60 -1.34 -19.84
N LYS A 55 -2.09 -2.57 -19.68
CA LYS A 55 -2.19 -3.26 -18.38
C LYS A 55 -0.84 -3.79 -17.87
N GLY A 56 0.21 -3.81 -18.70
CA GLY A 56 1.53 -4.34 -18.40
C GLY A 56 1.81 -5.67 -19.11
N LEU A 57 3.07 -6.09 -19.08
CA LEU A 57 3.51 -7.35 -19.68
C LEU A 57 2.67 -8.52 -19.19
N LEU A 58 2.25 -9.40 -20.10
CA LEU A 58 1.45 -10.58 -19.76
C LEU A 58 2.14 -11.45 -18.71
N SER A 59 3.45 -11.70 -18.87
CA SER A 59 4.24 -12.48 -17.91
C SER A 59 4.25 -11.89 -16.50
N ALA A 60 4.26 -10.56 -16.37
CA ALA A 60 4.18 -9.90 -15.10
C ALA A 60 2.78 -10.05 -14.45
N ARG A 61 1.73 -9.91 -15.27
CA ARG A 61 0.34 -10.09 -14.83
C ARG A 61 0.05 -11.53 -14.41
N GLU A 62 0.55 -12.50 -15.17
CA GLU A 62 0.45 -13.93 -14.82
C GLU A 62 1.16 -14.25 -13.51
N ALA A 63 2.36 -13.68 -13.28
CA ALA A 63 3.09 -13.86 -12.04
C ALA A 63 2.32 -13.28 -10.82
N VAL A 64 1.68 -12.14 -10.99
CA VAL A 64 0.81 -11.55 -9.95
C VAL A 64 -0.41 -12.45 -9.70
N CYS A 65 -1.09 -12.96 -10.73
CA CYS A 65 -2.20 -13.90 -10.57
C CYS A 65 -1.79 -15.15 -9.80
N GLU A 66 -0.65 -15.74 -10.16
CA GLU A 66 -0.13 -16.93 -9.47
C GLU A 66 0.17 -16.64 -8.00
N HIS A 67 0.78 -15.47 -7.71
CA HIS A 67 1.04 -15.05 -6.34
C HIS A 67 -0.25 -15.00 -5.51
N TYR A 68 -1.30 -14.33 -6.00
CA TYR A 68 -2.58 -14.24 -5.28
C TYR A 68 -3.33 -15.58 -5.23
N ARG A 69 -3.15 -16.46 -6.22
CA ARG A 69 -3.67 -17.83 -6.19
C ARG A 69 -3.06 -18.63 -5.03
N LEU A 70 -1.74 -18.50 -4.82
CA LEU A 70 -1.06 -19.11 -3.67
C LEU A 70 -1.55 -18.56 -2.32
N LEU A 71 -1.95 -17.29 -2.29
CA LEU A 71 -2.59 -16.65 -1.15
C LEU A 71 -4.09 -17.01 -1.01
N LYS A 72 -4.62 -17.86 -1.89
CA LYS A 72 -6.02 -18.34 -1.89
C LYS A 72 -7.04 -17.24 -2.22
N VAL A 73 -6.66 -16.23 -2.99
CA VAL A 73 -7.62 -15.28 -3.55
C VAL A 73 -8.38 -15.98 -4.67
N PRO A 74 -9.73 -15.95 -4.66
CA PRO A 74 -10.54 -16.64 -5.66
C PRO A 74 -10.39 -16.03 -7.06
N THR A 75 -10.44 -16.87 -8.05
CA THR A 75 -10.66 -16.63 -9.50
C THR A 75 -10.12 -15.32 -10.05
N LEU A 76 -8.80 -15.24 -10.26
CA LEU A 76 -8.14 -14.13 -10.93
C LEU A 76 -7.66 -14.53 -12.33
N ASN A 77 -7.79 -13.61 -13.26
CA ASN A 77 -7.23 -13.71 -14.62
C ASN A 77 -6.18 -12.59 -14.81
N PRO A 78 -5.23 -12.74 -15.74
CA PRO A 78 -4.28 -11.67 -16.05
C PRO A 78 -4.93 -10.34 -16.44
N ASP A 79 -6.16 -10.36 -16.97
CA ASP A 79 -6.91 -9.15 -17.31
C ASP A 79 -7.47 -8.39 -16.10
N ASP A 80 -7.48 -9.01 -14.93
CA ASP A 80 -7.83 -8.38 -13.66
C ASP A 80 -6.65 -7.60 -13.04
N VAL A 81 -5.46 -7.67 -13.66
CA VAL A 81 -4.22 -7.10 -13.13
C VAL A 81 -3.76 -5.91 -13.97
N TYR A 82 -3.45 -4.82 -13.32
CA TYR A 82 -2.86 -3.61 -13.90
C TYR A 82 -1.51 -3.32 -13.26
N ILE A 83 -0.45 -3.29 -14.07
CA ILE A 83 0.89 -2.90 -13.62
C ILE A 83 1.03 -1.38 -13.75
N GLY A 84 1.53 -0.72 -12.70
CA GLY A 84 1.67 0.73 -12.65
C GLY A 84 3.06 1.21 -12.25
N ASN A 85 3.31 2.51 -12.43
CA ASN A 85 4.52 3.18 -11.98
C ASN A 85 4.53 3.35 -10.45
N GLY A 86 4.46 2.23 -9.75
CA GLY A 86 4.24 2.10 -8.32
C GLY A 86 2.76 2.21 -7.95
N VAL A 87 2.45 1.82 -6.73
CA VAL A 87 1.09 1.89 -6.15
C VAL A 87 0.52 3.31 -6.23
N SER A 88 1.37 4.33 -6.14
CA SER A 88 0.91 5.73 -6.15
C SER A 88 0.18 6.13 -7.44
N GLU A 89 0.63 5.68 -8.61
CA GLU A 89 -0.07 5.91 -9.87
C GLU A 89 -1.42 5.17 -9.88
N LEU A 90 -1.41 3.93 -9.44
CA LEU A 90 -2.60 3.08 -9.45
C LEU A 90 -3.69 3.57 -8.49
N VAL A 91 -3.32 4.12 -7.34
CA VAL A 91 -4.26 4.79 -6.41
C VAL A 91 -4.95 5.96 -7.10
N VAL A 92 -4.18 6.82 -7.79
CA VAL A 92 -4.75 7.96 -8.53
C VAL A 92 -5.68 7.47 -9.64
N MET A 93 -5.26 6.50 -10.43
CA MET A 93 -6.09 5.93 -11.50
C MET A 93 -7.38 5.30 -10.97
N ALA A 94 -7.29 4.53 -9.89
CA ALA A 94 -8.45 3.87 -9.28
C ALA A 94 -9.49 4.87 -8.75
N LEU A 95 -9.03 5.97 -8.17
CA LEU A 95 -9.91 7.03 -7.70
C LEU A 95 -10.48 7.87 -8.87
N GLN A 96 -9.68 8.16 -9.90
CA GLN A 96 -10.16 8.86 -11.09
C GLN A 96 -11.25 8.09 -11.83
N ALA A 97 -11.15 6.77 -11.88
CA ALA A 97 -12.18 5.92 -12.51
C ALA A 97 -13.48 5.85 -11.69
N LEU A 98 -13.43 6.06 -10.36
CA LEU A 98 -14.57 5.85 -9.47
C LEU A 98 -15.28 7.14 -9.06
N ILE A 99 -14.52 8.22 -8.80
CA ILE A 99 -14.98 9.39 -8.03
C ILE A 99 -15.50 10.49 -8.95
N ASN A 100 -16.71 10.94 -8.67
CA ASN A 100 -17.29 12.18 -9.20
C ASN A 100 -17.21 13.29 -8.15
N ASN A 101 -17.43 14.53 -8.60
CA ASN A 101 -17.40 15.69 -7.72
C ASN A 101 -18.39 15.55 -6.55
N GLY A 102 -17.87 15.60 -5.34
CA GLY A 102 -18.64 15.50 -4.10
C GLY A 102 -18.90 14.07 -3.62
N ASP A 103 -18.45 13.03 -4.32
CA ASP A 103 -18.44 11.67 -3.79
C ASP A 103 -17.48 11.55 -2.60
N GLU A 104 -17.75 10.64 -1.70
CA GLU A 104 -17.01 10.48 -0.45
C GLU A 104 -16.23 9.15 -0.44
N VAL A 105 -15.02 9.20 0.12
CA VAL A 105 -14.15 8.02 0.34
C VAL A 105 -13.80 7.97 1.82
N LEU A 106 -14.07 6.84 2.46
CA LEU A 106 -13.66 6.57 3.85
C LEU A 106 -12.19 6.19 3.86
N ILE A 107 -11.39 6.88 4.66
CA ILE A 107 -9.92 6.72 4.75
C ILE A 107 -9.53 6.59 6.21
N PRO A 108 -8.60 5.69 6.60
CA PRO A 108 -8.18 5.60 8.00
C PRO A 108 -7.51 6.88 8.48
N ALA A 109 -7.59 7.16 9.76
CA ALA A 109 -6.80 8.20 10.42
C ALA A 109 -6.13 7.61 11.67
N PRO A 110 -4.77 7.55 11.66
CA PRO A 110 -3.81 8.07 10.67
C PRO A 110 -3.80 7.31 9.32
N ASP A 111 -3.43 8.01 8.22
CA ASP A 111 -3.35 7.43 6.88
C ASP A 111 -1.98 7.64 6.20
N PHE A 112 -1.80 6.97 5.08
CA PHE A 112 -0.81 7.37 4.08
C PHE A 112 -1.39 8.52 3.26
N PRO A 113 -0.84 9.77 3.37
CA PRO A 113 -1.46 11.00 2.88
C PRO A 113 -1.85 11.02 1.39
N LEU A 114 -1.33 10.09 0.60
CA LEU A 114 -1.67 9.96 -0.82
C LEU A 114 -3.17 9.69 -1.02
N TRP A 115 -3.79 8.85 -0.18
CA TRP A 115 -5.21 8.52 -0.32
C TRP A 115 -6.09 9.75 -0.16
N THR A 116 -5.81 10.56 0.87
CA THR A 116 -6.49 11.84 1.09
C THR A 116 -6.26 12.82 -0.05
N ALA A 117 -5.00 12.97 -0.50
CA ALA A 117 -4.65 13.90 -1.57
C ALA A 117 -5.28 13.48 -2.91
N ALA A 118 -5.18 12.20 -3.28
CA ALA A 118 -5.73 11.70 -4.54
C ALA A 118 -7.25 11.80 -4.58
N THR A 119 -7.95 11.48 -3.48
CA THR A 119 -9.41 11.67 -3.37
C THR A 119 -9.79 13.13 -3.62
N SER A 120 -9.09 14.07 -2.98
CA SER A 120 -9.34 15.50 -3.15
C SER A 120 -9.05 15.99 -4.57
N LEU A 121 -7.96 15.52 -5.19
CA LEU A 121 -7.58 15.87 -6.56
C LEU A 121 -8.59 15.35 -7.60
N CYS A 122 -9.27 14.24 -7.32
CA CYS A 122 -10.35 13.70 -8.15
C CYS A 122 -11.71 14.41 -7.93
N GLY A 123 -11.76 15.45 -7.08
CA GLY A 123 -13.01 16.18 -6.76
C GLY A 123 -13.85 15.51 -5.67
N GLY A 124 -13.35 14.43 -5.06
CA GLY A 124 -14.00 13.74 -3.95
C GLY A 124 -13.75 14.40 -2.60
N SER A 125 -14.48 13.95 -1.59
CA SER A 125 -14.38 14.38 -0.20
C SER A 125 -13.84 13.24 0.66
N PRO A 126 -12.57 13.31 1.14
CA PRO A 126 -12.06 12.31 2.07
C PRO A 126 -12.78 12.41 3.41
N LYS A 127 -13.23 11.29 3.93
CA LYS A 127 -13.87 11.13 5.24
C LYS A 127 -13.00 10.22 6.09
N HIS A 128 -12.28 10.80 7.03
CA HIS A 128 -11.37 10.03 7.87
C HIS A 128 -12.12 9.30 8.98
N TYR A 129 -11.94 8.00 9.07
CA TYR A 129 -12.40 7.21 10.21
C TYR A 129 -11.26 6.99 11.21
N LEU A 130 -11.62 6.93 12.48
CA LEU A 130 -10.67 6.77 13.58
C LEU A 130 -10.08 5.35 13.60
N CYS A 131 -8.75 5.28 13.74
CA CYS A 131 -8.06 4.09 14.22
C CYS A 131 -7.58 4.39 15.64
N ASP A 132 -8.02 3.61 16.60
CA ASP A 132 -7.81 3.92 18.02
C ASP A 132 -6.48 3.38 18.52
N GLU A 133 -5.59 4.28 18.99
CA GLU A 133 -4.30 3.92 19.57
C GLU A 133 -4.46 2.95 20.76
N SER A 134 -5.48 3.15 21.59
CA SER A 134 -5.71 2.32 22.79
C SER A 134 -6.07 0.86 22.45
N THR A 135 -6.48 0.59 21.21
CA THR A 135 -6.80 -0.75 20.71
C THR A 135 -5.72 -1.30 19.74
N GLY A 136 -4.52 -0.70 19.74
CA GLY A 136 -3.45 -1.05 18.81
C GLY A 136 -3.70 -0.53 17.39
N TRP A 137 -4.38 0.60 17.26
CA TRP A 137 -4.72 1.26 15.98
C TRP A 137 -5.73 0.49 15.14
N GLU A 138 -6.58 -0.33 15.77
CA GLU A 138 -7.70 -0.97 15.09
C GLU A 138 -8.74 0.07 14.66
N PRO A 139 -9.38 -0.08 13.46
CA PRO A 139 -10.46 0.78 13.01
C PRO A 139 -11.67 0.79 13.95
N ASP A 140 -12.17 1.96 14.29
CA ASP A 140 -13.41 2.14 15.05
C ASP A 140 -14.62 1.96 14.11
N LEU A 141 -15.30 0.82 14.22
CA LEU A 141 -16.43 0.47 13.37
C LEU A 141 -17.65 1.37 13.60
N ASP A 142 -17.84 1.92 14.80
CA ASP A 142 -18.96 2.80 15.08
C ASP A 142 -18.71 4.20 14.49
N ASP A 143 -17.48 4.66 14.57
CA ASP A 143 -17.06 5.89 13.90
C ASP A 143 -17.21 5.77 12.38
N ILE A 144 -16.79 4.63 11.78
CA ILE A 144 -17.00 4.36 10.35
C ILE A 144 -18.49 4.43 9.99
N ARG A 145 -19.35 3.71 10.71
CA ARG A 145 -20.81 3.71 10.46
C ARG A 145 -21.40 5.10 10.51
N SER A 146 -20.95 5.94 11.44
CA SER A 146 -21.44 7.31 11.62
C SER A 146 -21.09 8.22 10.43
N LYS A 147 -20.05 7.88 9.65
CA LYS A 147 -19.51 8.68 8.54
C LYS A 147 -20.00 8.23 7.16
N ILE A 148 -20.68 7.09 7.06
CA ILE A 148 -21.25 6.62 5.82
C ILE A 148 -22.46 7.48 5.42
N SER A 149 -22.48 7.92 4.19
CA SER A 149 -23.60 8.66 3.59
C SER A 149 -23.98 8.06 2.22
N ARG A 150 -25.02 8.61 1.60
CA ARG A 150 -25.40 8.23 0.23
C ARG A 150 -24.33 8.58 -0.83
N ARG A 151 -23.38 9.43 -0.48
CA ARG A 151 -22.27 9.83 -1.36
C ARG A 151 -21.01 8.99 -1.16
N THR A 152 -20.99 8.15 -0.14
CA THR A 152 -19.84 7.28 0.12
C THR A 152 -19.76 6.21 -0.97
N LYS A 153 -18.63 6.12 -1.66
CA LYS A 153 -18.37 5.18 -2.77
C LYS A 153 -17.39 4.09 -2.42
N ALA A 154 -16.43 4.39 -1.56
CA ALA A 154 -15.38 3.45 -1.22
C ALA A 154 -14.93 3.57 0.22
N ILE A 155 -14.34 2.49 0.71
CA ILE A 155 -13.55 2.46 1.94
C ILE A 155 -12.13 2.01 1.62
N VAL A 156 -11.16 2.74 2.13
CA VAL A 156 -9.73 2.41 2.04
C VAL A 156 -9.33 1.65 3.29
N ILE A 157 -8.70 0.49 3.11
CA ILE A 157 -8.07 -0.32 4.15
C ILE A 157 -6.57 -0.33 3.86
N ILE A 158 -5.76 0.17 4.79
CA ILE A 158 -4.29 0.11 4.69
C ILE A 158 -3.83 -0.95 5.69
N ASN A 159 -3.57 -2.15 5.20
CA ASN A 159 -3.21 -3.28 6.06
C ASN A 159 -2.19 -4.21 5.38
N PRO A 160 -1.00 -4.35 5.93
CA PRO A 160 -0.45 -3.75 7.16
C PRO A 160 -0.32 -2.22 7.08
N ASN A 161 -0.53 -1.52 8.21
CA ASN A 161 -0.78 -0.08 8.20
C ASN A 161 0.50 0.78 8.16
N ASN A 162 0.45 1.79 7.34
CA ASN A 162 1.34 2.96 7.33
C ASN A 162 0.51 4.20 7.69
N PRO A 163 0.80 4.93 8.81
CA PRO A 163 2.09 4.98 9.50
C PRO A 163 2.13 4.22 10.85
N THR A 164 1.05 3.63 11.33
CA THR A 164 0.95 3.13 12.70
C THR A 164 1.74 1.84 12.96
N GLY A 165 1.99 1.05 11.90
CA GLY A 165 2.61 -0.26 12.01
C GLY A 165 1.65 -1.34 12.53
N SER A 166 0.35 -1.10 12.57
CA SER A 166 -0.64 -2.11 12.96
C SER A 166 -0.88 -3.15 11.87
N VAL A 167 -1.27 -4.33 12.29
CA VAL A 167 -1.74 -5.42 11.42
C VAL A 167 -3.14 -5.80 11.90
N TYR A 168 -4.15 -5.51 11.10
CA TYR A 168 -5.54 -5.71 11.50
C TYR A 168 -5.87 -7.20 11.64
N SER A 169 -6.68 -7.50 12.66
CA SER A 169 -7.15 -8.85 12.88
C SER A 169 -8.08 -9.31 11.75
N LYS A 170 -8.13 -10.63 11.50
CA LYS A 170 -9.09 -11.19 10.54
C LYS A 170 -10.53 -10.76 10.87
N LYS A 171 -10.88 -10.74 12.16
CA LYS A 171 -12.20 -10.31 12.63
C LYS A 171 -12.51 -8.87 12.24
N THR A 172 -11.55 -7.98 12.39
CA THR A 172 -11.70 -6.57 12.00
C THR A 172 -11.90 -6.44 10.51
N LEU A 173 -11.08 -7.13 9.70
CA LEU A 173 -11.23 -7.14 8.25
C LEU A 173 -12.60 -7.70 7.82
N GLU A 174 -13.07 -8.80 8.41
CA GLU A 174 -14.41 -9.35 8.15
C GLU A 174 -15.50 -8.34 8.49
N SER A 175 -15.36 -7.58 9.58
CA SER A 175 -16.32 -6.53 9.96
C SER A 175 -16.32 -5.36 8.98
N LEU A 176 -15.15 -4.95 8.47
CA LEU A 176 -15.03 -3.91 7.45
C LEU A 176 -15.66 -4.35 6.13
N ILE A 177 -15.43 -5.60 5.73
CA ILE A 177 -16.03 -6.22 4.54
C ILE A 177 -17.55 -6.27 4.65
N GLU A 178 -18.08 -6.70 5.79
CA GLU A 178 -19.53 -6.74 6.05
C GLU A 178 -20.13 -5.33 5.96
N LEU A 179 -19.44 -4.33 6.49
CA LEU A 179 -19.88 -2.96 6.42
C LEU A 179 -19.87 -2.45 4.96
N ALA A 180 -18.82 -2.74 4.20
CA ALA A 180 -18.73 -2.40 2.78
C ALA A 180 -19.86 -3.07 1.97
N ARG A 181 -20.17 -4.35 2.24
CA ARG A 181 -21.25 -5.11 1.64
C ARG A 181 -22.61 -4.44 1.88
N ASN A 182 -22.91 -4.10 3.13
CA ASN A 182 -24.19 -3.51 3.52
C ASN A 182 -24.44 -2.14 2.91
N HIS A 183 -23.40 -1.44 2.49
CA HIS A 183 -23.48 -0.10 1.92
C HIS A 183 -23.06 -0.02 0.45
N ASN A 184 -22.81 -1.17 -0.21
CA ASN A 184 -22.35 -1.26 -1.60
C ASN A 184 -21.09 -0.41 -1.88
N LEU A 185 -20.11 -0.45 -0.96
CA LEU A 185 -18.86 0.27 -1.10
C LEU A 185 -17.83 -0.58 -1.85
N VAL A 186 -17.02 0.08 -2.68
CA VAL A 186 -15.78 -0.51 -3.20
C VAL A 186 -14.76 -0.57 -2.06
N VAL A 187 -14.06 -1.68 -1.93
CA VAL A 187 -12.96 -1.81 -0.97
C VAL A 187 -11.65 -1.60 -1.69
N PHE A 188 -10.91 -0.56 -1.32
CA PHE A 188 -9.52 -0.35 -1.72
C PHE A 188 -8.60 -0.88 -0.62
N SER A 189 -7.85 -1.95 -0.91
CA SER A 189 -6.94 -2.59 0.03
C SER A 189 -5.49 -2.31 -0.35
N ASP A 190 -4.82 -1.43 0.40
CA ASP A 190 -3.40 -1.15 0.25
C ASP A 190 -2.59 -2.14 1.10
N GLU A 191 -1.95 -3.10 0.42
CA GLU A 191 -1.26 -4.23 1.02
C GLU A 191 0.27 -4.17 0.78
N ILE A 192 0.82 -2.98 0.52
CA ILE A 192 2.23 -2.80 0.13
C ILE A 192 3.24 -3.30 1.19
N TYR A 193 2.83 -3.48 2.44
CA TYR A 193 3.66 -3.97 3.54
C TYR A 193 3.40 -5.45 3.92
N ASP A 194 2.70 -6.20 3.08
CA ASP A 194 2.25 -7.59 3.30
C ASP A 194 3.33 -8.55 3.82
N LYS A 195 4.58 -8.32 3.46
CA LYS A 195 5.74 -9.18 3.79
C LYS A 195 6.68 -8.60 4.85
N ILE A 196 6.45 -7.36 5.29
CA ILE A 196 7.28 -6.74 6.33
C ILE A 196 6.54 -6.83 7.65
N LEU A 197 6.57 -8.01 8.23
CA LEU A 197 5.87 -8.35 9.46
C LEU A 197 6.85 -8.71 10.56
N PHE A 198 6.59 -8.25 11.76
CA PHE A 198 7.40 -8.52 12.94
C PHE A 198 6.70 -9.47 13.88
N ASP A 199 7.52 -10.11 14.72
CA ASP A 199 7.07 -11.07 15.72
C ASP A 199 6.23 -12.19 15.07
N GLU A 200 5.10 -12.57 15.62
CA GLU A 200 4.20 -13.59 15.08
C GLU A 200 2.97 -12.99 14.36
N SER A 201 3.11 -11.77 13.83
CA SER A 201 2.03 -11.14 13.08
C SER A 201 1.74 -11.88 11.79
N HIS A 202 0.47 -12.02 11.48
CA HIS A 202 -0.01 -12.70 10.28
C HIS A 202 -0.80 -11.74 9.40
N PHE A 203 -0.37 -11.60 8.16
CA PHE A 203 -1.10 -10.85 7.15
C PHE A 203 -2.24 -11.71 6.58
N GLN A 204 -3.43 -11.12 6.50
CA GLN A 204 -4.59 -11.69 5.85
C GLN A 204 -4.92 -10.86 4.62
N PRO A 205 -4.76 -11.40 3.38
CA PRO A 205 -5.18 -10.69 2.17
C PRO A 205 -6.68 -10.40 2.21
N THR A 206 -7.07 -9.16 2.04
CA THR A 206 -8.48 -8.73 2.13
C THR A 206 -9.35 -9.42 1.08
N ALA A 207 -8.82 -9.64 -0.11
CA ALA A 207 -9.52 -10.28 -1.22
C ALA A 207 -9.90 -11.75 -0.98
N THR A 208 -9.37 -12.39 0.07
CA THR A 208 -9.76 -13.76 0.46
C THR A 208 -11.03 -13.81 1.31
N LEU A 209 -11.55 -12.66 1.74
CA LEU A 209 -12.66 -12.59 2.69
C LEU A 209 -14.03 -12.43 2.04
N ALA A 210 -14.08 -12.06 0.75
CA ALA A 210 -15.35 -11.91 0.04
C ALA A 210 -15.18 -12.04 -1.47
N GLU A 211 -16.18 -12.67 -2.11
CA GLU A 211 -16.30 -12.80 -3.56
C GLU A 211 -17.50 -12.01 -4.12
N ASP A 212 -18.33 -11.49 -3.24
CA ASP A 212 -19.63 -10.87 -3.55
C ASP A 212 -19.61 -9.33 -3.55
N ILE A 213 -18.47 -8.72 -3.22
CA ILE A 213 -18.23 -7.28 -3.32
C ILE A 213 -16.98 -7.00 -4.16
N LEU A 214 -16.84 -5.78 -4.66
CA LEU A 214 -15.67 -5.37 -5.42
C LEU A 214 -14.52 -5.03 -4.47
N ILE A 215 -13.40 -5.73 -4.62
CA ILE A 215 -12.17 -5.47 -3.88
C ILE A 215 -11.07 -5.16 -4.89
N VAL A 216 -10.41 -4.03 -4.69
CA VAL A 216 -9.26 -3.58 -5.48
C VAL A 216 -8.04 -3.58 -4.58
N THR A 217 -7.14 -4.51 -4.81
CA THR A 217 -5.94 -4.71 -4.00
C THR A 217 -4.74 -4.03 -4.64
N PHE A 218 -3.94 -3.32 -3.85
CA PHE A 218 -2.72 -2.64 -4.28
C PHE A 218 -1.51 -3.23 -3.58
N SER A 219 -0.47 -3.58 -4.33
CA SER A 219 0.82 -3.98 -3.80
C SER A 219 1.94 -3.71 -4.82
N GLY A 220 3.19 -4.06 -4.50
CA GLY A 220 4.31 -3.79 -5.40
C GLY A 220 5.67 -4.11 -4.82
N LEU A 221 6.70 -3.78 -5.57
CA LEU A 221 8.08 -4.12 -5.23
C LEU A 221 8.76 -3.12 -4.28
N SER A 222 8.15 -1.95 -4.07
CA SER A 222 8.80 -0.80 -3.43
C SER A 222 9.32 -1.06 -2.02
N LYS A 223 8.59 -1.85 -1.23
CA LYS A 223 8.85 -1.99 0.21
C LYS A 223 9.49 -3.34 0.52
N SER A 224 8.77 -4.42 0.29
CA SER A 224 9.22 -5.77 0.61
C SER A 224 10.49 -6.17 -0.14
N TYR A 225 10.66 -5.68 -1.37
CA TYR A 225 11.80 -6.01 -2.24
C TYR A 225 12.86 -4.90 -2.32
N GLN A 226 12.73 -3.83 -1.52
CA GLN A 226 13.73 -2.75 -1.36
C GLN A 226 14.05 -1.96 -2.64
N VAL A 227 13.17 -2.01 -3.64
CA VAL A 227 13.36 -1.35 -4.94
C VAL A 227 12.36 -0.21 -5.17
N ALA A 228 12.21 0.66 -4.16
CA ALA A 228 11.25 1.77 -4.24
C ALA A 228 11.48 2.70 -5.45
N GLY A 229 12.74 2.84 -5.90
CA GLY A 229 13.13 3.62 -7.08
C GLY A 229 12.74 2.98 -8.40
N PHE A 230 12.44 1.68 -8.46
CA PHE A 230 12.02 1.00 -9.68
C PHE A 230 10.60 1.39 -10.12
N ARG A 231 9.82 1.97 -9.22
CA ARG A 231 8.46 2.41 -9.50
C ARG A 231 7.60 1.30 -10.09
N THR A 232 7.56 0.13 -9.46
CA THR A 232 6.79 -1.02 -9.92
C THR A 232 5.78 -1.43 -8.86
N GLY A 233 4.52 -1.45 -9.24
CA GLY A 233 3.40 -1.89 -8.43
C GLY A 233 2.31 -2.47 -9.30
N TRP A 234 1.32 -3.06 -8.66
CA TRP A 234 0.14 -3.62 -9.33
C TRP A 234 -1.14 -3.31 -8.55
N LEU A 235 -2.22 -3.29 -9.31
CA LEU A 235 -3.59 -3.27 -8.85
C LEU A 235 -4.24 -4.57 -9.32
N VAL A 236 -5.01 -5.23 -8.44
CA VAL A 236 -5.74 -6.47 -8.74
C VAL A 236 -7.21 -6.27 -8.42
N ILE A 237 -8.07 -6.56 -9.39
CA ILE A 237 -9.53 -6.50 -9.24
C ILE A 237 -10.06 -7.89 -8.92
N SER A 238 -10.78 -8.03 -7.81
CA SER A 238 -11.38 -9.30 -7.37
C SER A 238 -12.82 -9.11 -6.92
N GLY A 239 -13.53 -10.23 -6.74
CA GLY A 239 -14.91 -10.24 -6.27
C GLY A 239 -15.93 -9.93 -7.36
N GLN A 240 -16.96 -9.15 -7.07
CA GLN A 240 -18.14 -8.92 -7.91
C GLN A 240 -17.87 -7.94 -9.07
N LYS A 241 -17.14 -8.38 -10.10
CA LYS A 241 -16.74 -7.57 -11.25
C LYS A 241 -17.92 -7.16 -12.17
N LYS A 242 -18.95 -8.00 -12.29
CA LYS A 242 -20.09 -7.72 -13.18
C LYS A 242 -20.88 -6.46 -12.80
N MET A 243 -20.87 -6.07 -11.55
CA MET A 243 -21.54 -4.84 -11.10
C MET A 243 -20.67 -3.61 -11.24
N ALA A 244 -19.43 -3.76 -11.70
CA ALA A 244 -18.43 -2.71 -11.79
C ALA A 244 -17.82 -2.60 -13.21
N GLU A 245 -18.54 -3.03 -14.25
CA GLU A 245 -18.04 -3.02 -15.63
C GLU A 245 -17.65 -1.61 -16.06
N ASP A 246 -18.46 -0.58 -15.79
CA ASP A 246 -18.16 0.81 -16.10
C ASP A 246 -16.89 1.32 -15.39
N TYR A 247 -16.68 0.89 -14.14
CA TYR A 247 -15.47 1.23 -13.38
C TYR A 247 -14.22 0.56 -13.98
N ILE A 248 -14.34 -0.70 -14.38
CA ILE A 248 -13.26 -1.47 -15.02
C ILE A 248 -12.92 -0.87 -16.38
N GLU A 249 -13.92 -0.48 -17.17
CA GLU A 249 -13.74 0.24 -18.44
C GLU A 249 -13.01 1.57 -18.21
N GLY A 250 -13.40 2.32 -17.18
CA GLY A 250 -12.72 3.56 -16.79
C GLY A 250 -11.23 3.34 -16.47
N LEU A 251 -10.88 2.28 -15.75
CA LEU A 251 -9.49 1.89 -15.49
C LEU A 251 -8.73 1.52 -16.77
N GLU A 252 -9.37 0.80 -17.69
CA GLU A 252 -8.78 0.43 -18.99
C GLU A 252 -8.49 1.66 -19.83
N LEU A 253 -9.42 2.61 -19.89
CA LEU A 253 -9.24 3.87 -20.60
C LEU A 253 -8.07 4.68 -20.01
N LEU A 254 -8.02 4.86 -18.70
CA LEU A 254 -6.93 5.58 -18.03
C LEU A 254 -5.57 4.88 -18.24
N SER A 255 -5.55 3.57 -18.15
CA SER A 255 -4.38 2.75 -18.44
C SER A 255 -3.89 2.93 -19.87
N SER A 256 -4.80 2.95 -20.85
CA SER A 256 -4.50 3.17 -22.26
C SER A 256 -4.05 4.59 -22.56
N MET A 257 -4.63 5.59 -21.92
CA MET A 257 -4.23 7.00 -22.06
C MET A 257 -2.77 7.26 -21.68
N ARG A 258 -2.25 6.58 -20.66
CA ARG A 258 -0.84 6.70 -20.25
C ARG A 258 0.09 5.81 -21.07
N LEU A 259 -0.42 5.01 -22.01
CA LEU A 259 0.26 3.99 -22.81
C LEU A 259 0.63 2.74 -22.01
N CYS A 260 1.68 2.76 -21.21
CA CYS A 260 2.08 1.68 -20.30
C CYS A 260 2.88 2.21 -19.10
N SER A 261 3.12 1.36 -18.10
CA SER A 261 4.10 1.65 -17.05
C SER A 261 5.53 1.41 -17.58
N ASN A 262 6.56 1.79 -16.81
CA ASN A 262 7.94 1.56 -17.23
C ASN A 262 8.21 0.07 -17.46
N VAL A 263 8.67 -0.29 -18.63
CA VAL A 263 8.79 -1.68 -19.09
C VAL A 263 9.95 -2.43 -18.42
N PRO A 264 11.15 -1.83 -18.23
CA PRO A 264 12.31 -2.56 -17.70
C PRO A 264 12.02 -3.28 -16.38
N THR A 265 11.35 -2.62 -15.47
CA THR A 265 11.14 -3.15 -14.12
C THR A 265 9.93 -4.10 -14.00
N GLN A 266 9.07 -4.15 -15.02
CA GLN A 266 8.01 -5.16 -15.09
C GLN A 266 8.57 -6.57 -15.21
N HIS A 267 9.71 -6.75 -15.88
CA HIS A 267 10.39 -8.05 -16.02
C HIS A 267 10.79 -8.64 -14.65
N ALA A 268 11.07 -7.80 -13.66
CA ALA A 268 11.46 -8.25 -12.34
C ALA A 268 10.30 -8.79 -11.48
N ILE A 269 9.04 -8.60 -11.87
CA ILE A 269 7.88 -8.98 -11.05
C ILE A 269 7.85 -10.49 -10.81
N ALA A 270 8.04 -11.30 -11.85
CA ALA A 270 8.02 -12.76 -11.71
C ALA A 270 9.13 -13.25 -10.79
N THR A 271 10.36 -12.78 -11.00
CA THR A 271 11.52 -13.10 -10.17
C THR A 271 11.30 -12.67 -8.72
N ALA A 272 10.77 -11.48 -8.49
CA ALA A 272 10.48 -10.99 -7.13
C ALA A 272 9.44 -11.86 -6.40
N LEU A 273 8.37 -12.27 -7.09
CA LEU A 273 7.28 -13.02 -6.47
C LEU A 273 7.59 -14.51 -6.28
N GLN A 274 8.42 -15.11 -7.13
CA GLN A 274 8.72 -16.54 -7.17
C GLN A 274 10.17 -16.88 -6.78
N GLY A 275 11.06 -15.89 -6.77
CA GLY A 275 12.48 -16.03 -6.51
C GLY A 275 12.87 -16.17 -5.04
N ASN A 276 14.12 -15.87 -4.75
CA ASN A 276 14.67 -15.93 -3.40
C ASN A 276 13.98 -14.92 -2.47
N GLN A 277 13.57 -15.40 -1.30
CA GLN A 277 12.87 -14.63 -0.29
C GLN A 277 13.79 -14.23 0.89
N GLU A 278 15.11 -14.12 0.67
CA GLU A 278 16.08 -13.79 1.72
C GLU A 278 15.78 -12.48 2.47
N TYR A 279 15.18 -11.51 1.78
CA TYR A 279 14.74 -10.25 2.40
C TYR A 279 13.77 -10.47 3.57
N LEU A 280 13.05 -11.60 3.62
CA LEU A 280 12.20 -11.96 4.74
C LEU A 280 13.00 -12.21 6.02
N SER A 281 14.30 -12.52 5.92
CA SER A 281 15.18 -12.69 7.08
C SER A 281 15.35 -11.40 7.88
N LEU A 282 15.19 -10.24 7.25
CA LEU A 282 15.31 -8.92 7.89
C LEU A 282 14.30 -8.69 9.02
N THR A 283 13.16 -9.37 8.98
CA THR A 283 12.10 -9.25 10.00
C THR A 283 12.07 -10.40 11.00
N LYS A 284 12.99 -11.37 10.87
CA LYS A 284 13.11 -12.52 11.77
C LYS A 284 14.13 -12.27 12.89
N PRO A 285 14.18 -13.10 13.95
CA PRO A 285 15.20 -12.99 14.99
C PRO A 285 16.62 -12.91 14.41
N GLY A 286 17.39 -11.90 14.83
CA GLY A 286 18.71 -11.57 14.27
C GLY A 286 18.66 -10.71 13.00
N GLY A 287 17.48 -10.44 12.44
CA GLY A 287 17.31 -9.61 11.27
C GLY A 287 17.35 -8.12 11.60
N ARG A 288 18.03 -7.37 10.73
CA ARG A 288 18.33 -5.96 10.96
C ARG A 288 17.08 -5.09 11.20
N LEU A 289 16.00 -5.30 10.47
CA LEU A 289 14.76 -4.51 10.65
C LEU A 289 14.11 -4.80 12.00
N LEU A 290 14.09 -6.06 12.42
CA LEU A 290 13.53 -6.43 13.72
C LEU A 290 14.34 -5.84 14.87
N GLU A 291 15.67 -5.90 14.80
CA GLU A 291 16.56 -5.33 15.81
C GLU A 291 16.42 -3.80 15.89
N GLN A 292 16.41 -3.12 14.74
CA GLN A 292 16.23 -1.67 14.67
C GLN A 292 14.85 -1.24 15.22
N ARG A 293 13.77 -1.96 14.87
CA ARG A 293 12.44 -1.71 15.39
C ARG A 293 12.42 -1.84 16.91
N ASN A 294 12.99 -2.92 17.45
CA ASN A 294 13.00 -3.17 18.89
C ASN A 294 13.79 -2.10 19.65
N LEU A 295 14.97 -1.76 19.14
CA LEU A 295 15.82 -0.72 19.74
C LEU A 295 15.13 0.65 19.73
N ALA A 296 14.62 1.07 18.57
CA ALA A 296 13.95 2.35 18.42
C ALA A 296 12.69 2.43 19.29
N TYR A 297 11.88 1.39 19.34
CA TYR A 297 10.71 1.29 20.22
C TYR A 297 11.08 1.45 21.69
N GLN A 298 12.14 0.76 22.14
CA GLN A 298 12.63 0.86 23.50
C GLN A 298 13.14 2.28 23.83
N MET A 299 13.95 2.87 22.93
CA MET A 299 14.51 4.20 23.13
C MET A 299 13.45 5.31 23.18
N ILE A 300 12.46 5.26 22.27
CA ILE A 300 11.38 6.26 22.22
C ILE A 300 10.56 6.24 23.50
N ASN A 301 10.21 5.05 24.00
CA ASN A 301 9.42 4.93 25.25
C ASN A 301 10.22 5.22 26.54
N GLN A 302 11.53 5.51 26.45
CA GLN A 302 12.34 6.01 27.57
C GLN A 302 12.34 7.55 27.65
N ILE A 303 11.82 8.24 26.63
CA ILE A 303 11.76 9.70 26.60
C ILE A 303 10.53 10.15 27.40
N GLU A 304 10.74 11.01 28.39
CA GLU A 304 9.65 11.58 29.19
C GLU A 304 8.68 12.36 28.29
N GLY A 305 7.36 12.13 28.47
CA GLY A 305 6.31 12.74 27.65
C GLY A 305 6.18 12.16 26.24
N VAL A 306 6.81 11.01 25.95
CA VAL A 306 6.68 10.32 24.67
C VAL A 306 6.24 8.87 24.90
N SER A 307 5.23 8.44 24.16
CA SER A 307 4.80 7.05 24.13
C SER A 307 4.65 6.55 22.69
N CYS A 308 4.80 5.27 22.46
CA CYS A 308 4.63 4.67 21.14
C CYS A 308 4.10 3.25 21.30
N GLU A 309 3.04 2.93 20.56
CA GLU A 309 2.61 1.53 20.39
C GLU A 309 3.65 0.76 19.59
N LYS A 310 3.83 -0.53 19.93
CA LYS A 310 4.81 -1.37 19.27
C LYS A 310 4.36 -1.72 17.85
N PRO A 311 5.07 -1.27 16.81
CA PRO A 311 4.66 -1.59 15.45
C PRO A 311 4.90 -3.08 15.15
N MET A 312 3.91 -3.70 14.53
CA MET A 312 3.90 -5.11 14.12
C MET A 312 4.26 -5.28 12.65
N CYS A 313 4.42 -4.17 11.90
CA CYS A 313 4.78 -4.17 10.49
C CYS A 313 5.52 -2.91 10.06
N GLY A 314 6.05 -2.93 8.83
CA GLY A 314 6.53 -1.76 8.10
C GLY A 314 7.85 -1.18 8.59
N PHE A 315 8.07 0.10 8.30
CA PHE A 315 9.33 0.81 8.56
C PHE A 315 9.16 1.97 9.56
N TYR A 316 7.99 2.12 10.17
CA TYR A 316 7.66 3.30 10.96
C TYR A 316 7.37 2.96 12.41
N LEU A 317 7.74 3.89 13.30
CA LEU A 317 7.15 4.06 14.60
C LEU A 317 6.29 5.32 14.56
N PHE A 318 5.17 5.31 15.27
CA PHE A 318 4.23 6.43 15.31
C PHE A 318 4.10 6.95 16.75
N PRO A 319 5.09 7.71 17.25
CA PRO A 319 5.11 8.16 18.62
C PRO A 319 4.09 9.27 18.88
N LYS A 320 3.48 9.21 20.04
CA LYS A 320 2.63 10.24 20.61
C LYS A 320 3.46 11.12 21.53
N LEU A 321 3.26 12.42 21.41
CA LEU A 321 3.85 13.42 22.29
C LEU A 321 2.77 13.92 23.25
N ASP A 322 3.02 13.86 24.54
CA ASP A 322 2.11 14.47 25.52
C ASP A 322 2.11 16.00 25.33
N PRO A 323 0.94 16.64 25.38
CA PRO A 323 0.90 18.09 25.33
C PRO A 323 1.63 18.66 26.54
N ALA A 324 2.56 19.59 26.29
CA ALA A 324 3.31 20.29 27.33
C ALA A 324 2.42 21.21 28.17
#